data_6e663902a1940b473fe8a97a1835359f
#
_entry.id   6e663902a1940b473fe8a97a1835359f
#
_cell.length_a   1.000
_cell.length_b   1.000
_cell.length_c   1.000
_cell.angle_alpha   90.00
_cell.angle_beta   90.00
_cell.angle_gamma   90.00
#
_symmetry.space_group_name_H-M   'P 1'
#
loop_
_entity.id
_entity.type
_entity.pdbx_description
1 polymer ?
#
loop_
_entity_poly.entity_id
_entity_poly.type
_entity_poly.pdbx_seq_one_letter_code
_entity_poly.pdbx_strand_id
1 'polypeptide(L)'
;MYGKIQQHLQNELNTIEQNGLFKKERIITSPQGAEITISTGETVLNFCANNYLGLSSHPEVIQAAKDALDSHGFGMSSVRFICGTQDIHKDLEKKIAEFYGTEDTILYAAAFDANGGVFEPLLGEEDAIISDSLNHASIIDGVRLCKAARYRYENSNMTDLEQQLIKANEEGRRFKLIVTDGVFSMDGLVAPLDKICDLADKYDAMVMVDECHAAGFIGATGKGTMEAKGVMGRVDIITGTLGKALGGAMGGYTTAKKEIIELLRQRSRPYLFSNSLAPSIVGASLKVFELLEKDTNLRDQLEWNTNYFKKGMKAAGFDIIDGDSAIVPVMLYDAKLAQTMANELLKKGIYVIGFFFPVVPKEKARIRVQLSAAHTKEHLDKAIAAFTEVGQQLKVIN
;
A
#
# COMPACT_ATOMS: atom_id res chain seq x y z
N MET A 1 12.36 38.34 8.69
CA MET A 1 11.46 37.45 9.45
C MET A 1 11.85 35.98 9.38
N TYR A 2 12.53 35.51 8.33
CA TYR A 2 12.92 34.10 8.16
C TYR A 2 14.13 33.67 9.01
N GLY A 3 14.98 34.62 9.50
CA GLY A 3 16.27 34.32 10.10
C GLY A 3 16.31 33.36 11.30
N LYS A 4 15.44 33.54 12.32
CA LYS A 4 15.43 32.62 13.48
C LYS A 4 14.94 31.21 13.12
N ILE A 5 13.89 31.10 12.30
CA ILE A 5 13.39 29.80 11.85
C ILE A 5 14.39 29.14 10.90
N GLN A 6 15.11 29.90 10.07
CA GLN A 6 16.13 29.37 9.18
C GLN A 6 17.23 28.61 9.96
N GLN A 7 17.73 29.22 11.05
CA GLN A 7 18.74 28.57 11.88
C GLN A 7 18.23 27.29 12.54
N HIS A 8 16.98 27.33 13.02
CA HIS A 8 16.34 26.13 13.59
C HIS A 8 16.24 25.00 12.55
N LEU A 9 15.70 25.30 11.36
CA LEU A 9 15.56 24.32 10.28
C LEU A 9 16.92 23.75 9.84
N GLN A 10 17.96 24.61 9.76
CA GLN A 10 19.31 24.15 9.41
C GLN A 10 19.88 23.20 10.47
N ASN A 11 19.66 23.49 11.75
CA ASN A 11 20.09 22.60 12.84
C ASN A 11 19.38 21.25 12.79
N GLU A 12 18.06 21.24 12.55
CA GLU A 12 17.29 19.99 12.37
C GLU A 12 17.79 19.16 11.18
N LEU A 13 18.01 19.80 10.02
CA LEU A 13 18.55 19.12 8.83
C LEU A 13 19.95 18.53 9.10
N ASN A 14 20.84 19.28 9.75
CA ASN A 14 22.16 18.81 10.13
C ASN A 14 22.07 17.60 11.09
N THR A 15 21.14 17.63 12.04
CA THR A 15 20.90 16.53 12.98
C THR A 15 20.42 15.27 12.23
N ILE A 16 19.49 15.42 11.29
CA ILE A 16 19.00 14.33 10.43
C ILE A 16 20.16 13.73 9.62
N GLU A 17 21.02 14.57 9.05
CA GLU A 17 22.18 14.12 8.24
C GLU A 17 23.23 13.40 9.09
N GLN A 18 23.62 13.98 10.25
CA GLN A 18 24.58 13.39 11.19
C GLN A 18 24.14 12.03 11.72
N ASN A 19 22.84 11.85 11.93
CA ASN A 19 22.24 10.58 12.35
C ASN A 19 22.11 9.56 11.22
N GLY A 20 22.48 9.91 9.97
CA GLY A 20 22.33 9.04 8.81
C GLY A 20 20.87 8.81 8.40
N LEU A 21 19.96 9.73 8.74
CA LEU A 21 18.52 9.60 8.46
C LEU A 21 18.08 10.45 7.25
N PHE A 22 19.01 11.16 6.61
CA PHE A 22 18.70 12.02 5.48
C PHE A 22 18.35 11.19 4.24
N LYS A 23 17.17 11.45 3.68
CA LYS A 23 16.65 10.75 2.49
C LYS A 23 17.00 11.53 1.23
N LYS A 24 17.86 10.97 0.39
CA LYS A 24 18.18 11.52 -0.94
C LYS A 24 17.32 10.84 -1.99
N GLU A 25 16.63 11.63 -2.82
CA GLU A 25 15.90 11.12 -3.96
C GLU A 25 16.86 10.68 -5.06
N ARG A 26 16.66 9.47 -5.59
CA ARG A 26 17.37 8.96 -6.77
C ARG A 26 16.50 9.20 -7.99
N ILE A 27 17.04 9.82 -9.03
CA ILE A 27 16.29 10.24 -10.23
C ILE A 27 16.29 9.10 -11.24
N ILE A 28 15.10 8.69 -11.67
CA ILE A 28 14.84 7.71 -12.73
C ILE A 28 14.54 8.48 -14.02
N THR A 29 15.15 8.08 -15.13
CA THR A 29 15.05 8.73 -16.44
C THR A 29 14.38 7.87 -17.51
N SER A 30 13.87 6.69 -17.13
CA SER A 30 13.11 5.77 -17.96
C SER A 30 11.67 5.61 -17.44
N PRO A 31 10.76 4.96 -18.19
CA PRO A 31 9.53 4.42 -17.62
C PRO A 31 9.81 3.45 -16.45
N GLN A 32 8.82 3.26 -15.57
CA GLN A 32 8.88 2.26 -14.50
C GLN A 32 8.80 0.85 -15.07
N GLY A 33 9.66 -0.04 -14.56
CA GLY A 33 9.73 -1.44 -14.98
C GLY A 33 10.61 -2.27 -14.04
N ALA A 34 10.84 -3.53 -14.38
CA ALA A 34 11.82 -4.37 -13.72
C ALA A 34 13.24 -3.85 -13.94
N GLU A 35 13.51 -3.27 -15.10
CA GLU A 35 14.71 -2.51 -15.43
C GLU A 35 14.37 -1.03 -15.55
N ILE A 36 15.20 -0.17 -14.96
CA ILE A 36 15.07 1.28 -15.03
C ILE A 36 16.44 1.92 -15.29
N THR A 37 16.43 3.08 -15.96
CA THR A 37 17.63 3.91 -16.12
C THR A 37 17.61 5.03 -15.09
N ILE A 38 18.72 5.22 -14.40
CA ILE A 38 18.91 6.31 -13.43
C ILE A 38 19.69 7.48 -14.04
N SER A 39 19.72 8.62 -13.35
CA SER A 39 20.30 9.87 -13.86
C SER A 39 21.79 9.79 -14.20
N THR A 40 22.51 8.77 -13.74
CA THR A 40 23.90 8.49 -14.15
C THR A 40 24.01 7.83 -15.53
N GLY A 41 22.88 7.44 -16.15
CA GLY A 41 22.83 6.71 -17.41
C GLY A 41 22.91 5.17 -17.25
N GLU A 42 23.07 4.69 -16.04
CA GLU A 42 23.13 3.25 -15.76
C GLU A 42 21.72 2.61 -15.75
N THR A 43 21.61 1.41 -16.33
CA THR A 43 20.42 0.57 -16.22
C THR A 43 20.57 -0.36 -15.02
N VAL A 44 19.58 -0.37 -14.15
CA VAL A 44 19.56 -1.13 -12.91
C VAL A 44 18.26 -1.91 -12.74
N LEU A 45 18.29 -3.01 -12.00
CA LEU A 45 17.12 -3.81 -11.65
C LEU A 45 16.38 -3.18 -10.47
N ASN A 46 15.10 -2.90 -10.65
CA ASN A 46 14.26 -2.22 -9.67
C ASN A 46 13.53 -3.20 -8.77
N PHE A 47 13.95 -3.28 -7.51
CA PHE A 47 13.33 -4.08 -6.45
C PHE A 47 12.68 -3.21 -5.35
N CYS A 48 12.32 -1.95 -5.67
CA CYS A 48 11.67 -1.02 -4.74
C CYS A 48 10.24 -0.66 -5.10
N ALA A 49 9.89 -0.69 -6.41
CA ALA A 49 8.59 -0.21 -6.88
C ALA A 49 7.47 -1.13 -6.42
N ASN A 50 6.34 -0.55 -6.02
CA ASN A 50 5.11 -1.29 -5.73
C ASN A 50 4.39 -1.76 -7.02
N ASN A 51 5.15 -2.04 -8.08
CA ASN A 51 4.68 -2.47 -9.39
C ASN A 51 4.55 -4.00 -9.47
N TYR A 52 3.78 -4.57 -8.53
CA TYR A 52 3.70 -6.01 -8.29
C TYR A 52 3.37 -6.81 -9.55
N LEU A 53 2.44 -6.33 -10.37
CA LEU A 53 2.01 -7.01 -11.60
C LEU A 53 2.74 -6.51 -12.87
N GLY A 54 3.67 -5.56 -12.74
CA GLY A 54 4.41 -5.00 -13.88
C GLY A 54 3.59 -4.10 -14.80
N LEU A 55 2.42 -3.62 -14.38
CA LEU A 55 1.46 -2.91 -15.22
C LEU A 55 1.74 -1.43 -15.43
N SER A 56 2.67 -0.82 -14.67
CA SER A 56 2.92 0.64 -14.71
C SER A 56 3.33 1.16 -16.10
N SER A 57 3.89 0.31 -16.95
CA SER A 57 4.29 0.64 -18.34
C SER A 57 3.75 -0.36 -19.35
N HIS A 58 2.66 -1.08 -19.01
CA HIS A 58 2.05 -2.05 -19.91
C HIS A 58 1.45 -1.35 -21.13
N PRO A 59 1.72 -1.83 -22.37
CA PRO A 59 1.29 -1.13 -23.60
C PRO A 59 -0.21 -0.87 -23.67
N GLU A 60 -1.05 -1.84 -23.29
CA GLU A 60 -2.50 -1.69 -23.30
C GLU A 60 -3.00 -0.66 -22.25
N VAL A 61 -2.34 -0.58 -21.09
CA VAL A 61 -2.67 0.41 -20.06
C VAL A 61 -2.30 1.81 -20.52
N ILE A 62 -1.11 1.96 -21.15
CA ILE A 62 -0.68 3.24 -21.75
C ILE A 62 -1.64 3.65 -22.87
N GLN A 63 -2.06 2.71 -23.72
CA GLN A 63 -2.99 3.02 -24.83
C GLN A 63 -4.34 3.47 -24.29
N ALA A 64 -4.91 2.77 -23.31
CA ALA A 64 -6.18 3.17 -22.68
C ALA A 64 -6.10 4.56 -22.02
N ALA A 65 -4.95 4.92 -21.45
CA ALA A 65 -4.72 6.28 -20.94
C ALA A 65 -4.76 7.34 -22.06
N LYS A 66 -4.14 7.06 -23.22
CA LYS A 66 -4.17 7.95 -24.39
C LYS A 66 -5.58 8.08 -24.96
N ASP A 67 -6.30 6.98 -25.12
CA ASP A 67 -7.67 6.97 -25.60
C ASP A 67 -8.60 7.80 -24.70
N ALA A 68 -8.39 7.74 -23.39
CA ALA A 68 -9.12 8.56 -22.43
C ALA A 68 -8.72 10.05 -22.49
N LEU A 69 -7.47 10.39 -22.80
CA LEU A 69 -7.06 11.77 -23.07
C LEU A 69 -7.75 12.32 -24.31
N ASP A 70 -7.85 11.53 -25.38
CA ASP A 70 -8.48 11.95 -26.64
C ASP A 70 -10.00 12.11 -26.49
N SER A 71 -10.66 11.23 -25.73
CA SER A 71 -12.13 11.22 -25.60
C SER A 71 -12.65 12.11 -24.48
N HIS A 72 -11.94 12.22 -23.34
CA HIS A 72 -12.41 12.88 -22.11
C HIS A 72 -11.55 14.05 -21.66
N GLY A 73 -10.44 14.33 -22.34
CA GLY A 73 -9.54 15.45 -22.06
C GLY A 73 -8.52 15.17 -20.94
N PHE A 74 -7.72 16.18 -20.62
CA PHE A 74 -6.60 16.06 -19.69
C PHE A 74 -7.01 16.08 -18.22
N GLY A 75 -7.93 16.97 -17.85
CA GLY A 75 -8.25 17.21 -16.44
C GLY A 75 -9.65 17.71 -16.19
N MET A 76 -10.12 17.54 -14.98
CA MET A 76 -11.51 17.83 -14.60
C MET A 76 -11.74 19.27 -14.15
N SER A 77 -10.71 19.97 -13.71
CA SER A 77 -10.77 21.35 -13.19
C SER A 77 -11.84 21.55 -12.08
N SER A 78 -12.24 20.49 -11.42
CA SER A 78 -13.34 20.50 -10.45
C SER A 78 -13.30 19.29 -9.51
N VAL A 79 -13.98 19.43 -8.36
CA VAL A 79 -14.34 18.32 -7.48
C VAL A 79 -15.58 17.60 -8.03
N ARG A 80 -15.80 16.37 -7.55
CA ARG A 80 -16.78 15.44 -8.08
C ARG A 80 -18.23 15.97 -8.12
N PHE A 81 -18.71 16.61 -7.06
CA PHE A 81 -20.13 17.01 -6.97
C PHE A 81 -20.47 18.30 -7.73
N ILE A 82 -19.48 19.11 -8.10
CA ILE A 82 -19.74 20.36 -8.86
C ILE A 82 -19.87 20.04 -10.34
N CYS A 83 -18.74 19.79 -11.04
CA CYS A 83 -18.71 19.40 -12.45
C CYS A 83 -17.56 18.45 -12.79
N GLY A 84 -16.96 17.79 -11.77
CA GLY A 84 -15.81 16.91 -11.89
C GLY A 84 -16.17 15.42 -11.99
N THR A 85 -17.37 15.06 -12.44
CA THR A 85 -17.78 13.67 -12.64
C THR A 85 -18.11 13.44 -14.11
N GLN A 86 -17.34 12.56 -14.76
CA GLN A 86 -17.64 12.01 -16.09
C GLN A 86 -18.20 10.59 -15.94
N ASP A 87 -18.77 10.05 -17.01
CA ASP A 87 -19.30 8.69 -17.12
C ASP A 87 -18.23 7.65 -16.72
N ILE A 88 -17.01 7.75 -17.27
CA ILE A 88 -15.92 6.81 -16.95
C ILE A 88 -15.58 6.72 -15.46
N HIS A 89 -15.80 7.78 -14.67
CA HIS A 89 -15.65 7.71 -13.22
C HIS A 89 -16.68 6.75 -12.61
N LYS A 90 -17.92 6.81 -13.11
CA LYS A 90 -19.00 5.92 -12.65
C LYS A 90 -18.76 4.48 -13.11
N ASP A 91 -18.21 4.30 -14.31
CA ASP A 91 -17.83 2.99 -14.82
C ASP A 91 -16.73 2.35 -13.97
N LEU A 92 -15.70 3.13 -13.57
CA LEU A 92 -14.66 2.64 -12.68
C LEU A 92 -15.18 2.32 -11.28
N GLU A 93 -16.05 3.17 -10.70
CA GLU A 93 -16.71 2.92 -9.42
C GLU A 93 -17.50 1.60 -9.47
N LYS A 94 -18.29 1.38 -10.51
CA LYS A 94 -19.02 0.15 -10.75
C LYS A 94 -18.10 -1.05 -10.90
N LYS A 95 -17.02 -0.91 -11.69
CA LYS A 95 -16.06 -1.99 -11.94
C LYS A 95 -15.35 -2.45 -10.65
N ILE A 96 -14.99 -1.52 -9.77
CA ILE A 96 -14.38 -1.84 -8.47
C ILE A 96 -15.39 -2.53 -7.56
N ALA A 97 -16.65 -2.06 -7.51
CA ALA A 97 -17.70 -2.70 -6.73
C ALA A 97 -17.95 -4.15 -7.20
N GLU A 98 -18.04 -4.37 -8.51
CA GLU A 98 -18.17 -5.71 -9.11
C GLU A 98 -16.98 -6.61 -8.79
N PHE A 99 -15.76 -6.08 -8.85
CA PHE A 99 -14.53 -6.81 -8.54
C PHE A 99 -14.54 -7.37 -7.11
N TYR A 100 -14.96 -6.58 -6.12
CA TYR A 100 -15.04 -7.01 -4.72
C TYR A 100 -16.37 -7.70 -4.36
N GLY A 101 -17.41 -7.56 -5.17
CA GLY A 101 -18.77 -8.01 -4.85
C GLY A 101 -19.44 -7.12 -3.80
N THR A 102 -19.10 -5.83 -3.76
CA THR A 102 -19.72 -4.81 -2.92
C THR A 102 -20.87 -4.10 -3.65
N GLU A 103 -21.58 -3.19 -2.98
CA GLU A 103 -22.74 -2.52 -3.59
C GLU A 103 -22.39 -1.23 -4.32
N ASP A 104 -21.38 -0.49 -3.85
CA ASP A 104 -20.98 0.79 -4.44
C ASP A 104 -19.53 1.13 -4.09
N THR A 105 -18.95 2.11 -4.82
CA THR A 105 -17.57 2.58 -4.65
C THR A 105 -17.51 4.09 -4.78
N ILE A 106 -16.58 4.71 -4.06
CA ILE A 106 -16.23 6.13 -4.16
C ILE A 106 -14.73 6.26 -4.49
N LEU A 107 -14.38 7.13 -5.44
CA LEU A 107 -12.99 7.38 -5.86
C LEU A 107 -12.40 8.60 -5.16
N TYR A 108 -11.11 8.52 -4.84
CA TYR A 108 -10.30 9.59 -4.24
C TYR A 108 -9.02 9.83 -5.04
N ALA A 109 -8.37 10.98 -4.82
CA ALA A 109 -7.10 11.31 -5.48
C ALA A 109 -5.97 10.34 -5.07
N ALA A 110 -6.01 9.80 -3.87
CA ALA A 110 -5.07 8.79 -3.36
C ALA A 110 -5.73 7.88 -2.32
N ALA A 111 -5.12 6.72 -2.04
CA ALA A 111 -5.56 5.87 -0.93
C ALA A 111 -5.35 6.54 0.45
N PHE A 112 -4.38 7.46 0.55
CA PHE A 112 -4.21 8.28 1.76
C PHE A 112 -5.48 9.07 2.06
N ASP A 113 -6.08 9.66 1.02
CA ASP A 113 -7.35 10.41 1.10
C ASP A 113 -8.54 9.47 1.37
N ALA A 114 -8.56 8.28 0.75
CA ALA A 114 -9.59 7.28 1.00
C ALA A 114 -9.61 6.87 2.48
N ASN A 115 -8.46 6.50 3.04
CA ASN A 115 -8.34 6.14 4.46
C ASN A 115 -8.66 7.33 5.39
N GLY A 116 -8.13 8.51 5.09
CA GLY A 116 -8.39 9.73 5.86
C GLY A 116 -9.85 10.18 5.82
N GLY A 117 -10.57 9.82 4.77
CA GLY A 117 -11.93 10.25 4.49
C GLY A 117 -13.04 9.36 5.05
N VAL A 118 -12.73 8.22 5.67
CA VAL A 118 -13.72 7.23 6.14
C VAL A 118 -14.25 7.57 7.53
N PHE A 119 -13.39 7.87 8.49
CA PHE A 119 -13.74 7.81 9.92
C PHE A 119 -14.64 8.94 10.39
N GLU A 120 -14.27 10.20 10.11
CA GLU A 120 -15.03 11.38 10.55
C GLU A 120 -16.47 11.39 10.01
N PRO A 121 -16.78 11.02 8.76
CA PRO A 121 -18.15 10.95 8.27
C PRO A 121 -19.03 9.88 8.93
N LEU A 122 -18.44 8.75 9.32
CA LEU A 122 -19.16 7.56 9.78
C LEU A 122 -19.32 7.50 11.30
N LEU A 123 -18.34 7.99 12.06
CA LEU A 123 -18.24 7.76 13.50
C LEU A 123 -18.11 9.06 14.29
N GLY A 124 -18.68 9.08 15.48
CA GLY A 124 -18.68 10.23 16.41
C GLY A 124 -18.18 9.89 17.81
N GLU A 125 -18.40 10.82 18.75
CA GLU A 125 -17.88 10.72 20.13
C GLU A 125 -18.40 9.49 20.91
N GLU A 126 -19.59 8.97 20.54
CA GLU A 126 -20.20 7.80 21.16
C GLU A 126 -19.65 6.46 20.63
N ASP A 127 -18.84 6.49 19.57
CA ASP A 127 -18.40 5.33 18.85
C ASP A 127 -16.94 4.96 19.18
N ALA A 128 -16.47 3.83 18.69
CA ALA A 128 -15.12 3.32 18.92
C ALA A 128 -14.43 2.93 17.61
N ILE A 129 -13.14 3.21 17.51
CA ILE A 129 -12.24 2.69 16.48
C ILE A 129 -11.19 1.84 17.16
N ILE A 130 -11.10 0.55 16.77
CA ILE A 130 -10.14 -0.42 17.30
C ILE A 130 -9.12 -0.71 16.18
N SER A 131 -7.93 -0.08 16.29
CA SER A 131 -6.92 -0.05 15.23
C SER A 131 -5.73 -0.94 15.53
N ASP A 132 -5.28 -1.72 14.54
CA ASP A 132 -4.00 -2.43 14.61
C ASP A 132 -2.85 -1.42 14.78
N SER A 133 -1.86 -1.80 15.59
CA SER A 133 -0.73 -0.94 15.97
C SER A 133 0.24 -0.63 14.82
N LEU A 134 0.27 -1.45 13.77
CA LEU A 134 1.12 -1.29 12.60
C LEU A 134 0.38 -0.80 11.34
N ASN A 135 -0.86 -0.38 11.48
CA ASN A 135 -1.62 0.21 10.38
C ASN A 135 -0.86 1.35 9.70
N HIS A 136 -1.12 1.53 8.41
CA HIS A 136 -0.55 2.58 7.60
C HIS A 136 -0.79 3.98 8.18
N ALA A 137 0.14 4.91 7.98
CA ALA A 137 0.07 6.29 8.48
C ALA A 137 -1.25 7.00 8.11
N SER A 138 -1.81 6.75 6.94
CA SER A 138 -3.09 7.33 6.51
C SER A 138 -4.27 6.90 7.40
N ILE A 139 -4.28 5.66 7.87
CA ILE A 139 -5.28 5.18 8.83
C ILE A 139 -5.06 5.87 10.18
N ILE A 140 -3.81 5.91 10.66
CA ILE A 140 -3.47 6.57 11.93
C ILE A 140 -3.90 8.04 11.91
N ASP A 141 -3.64 8.75 10.84
CA ASP A 141 -3.98 10.16 10.70
C ASP A 141 -5.51 10.35 10.56
N GLY A 142 -6.18 9.50 9.78
CA GLY A 142 -7.64 9.52 9.68
C GLY A 142 -8.34 9.26 11.02
N VAL A 143 -7.85 8.28 11.79
CA VAL A 143 -8.33 8.01 13.16
C VAL A 143 -8.07 9.20 14.09
N ARG A 144 -6.96 9.90 13.94
CA ARG A 144 -6.66 11.12 14.73
C ARG A 144 -7.62 12.28 14.46
N LEU A 145 -8.12 12.39 13.24
CA LEU A 145 -9.08 13.44 12.86
C LEU A 145 -10.50 13.12 13.34
N CYS A 146 -10.82 11.85 13.57
CA CYS A 146 -12.13 11.44 14.07
C CYS A 146 -12.26 11.68 15.58
N LYS A 147 -13.48 11.98 16.04
CA LYS A 147 -13.81 12.18 17.46
C LYS A 147 -14.15 10.88 18.21
N ALA A 148 -14.29 9.75 17.51
CA ALA A 148 -14.55 8.46 18.12
C ALA A 148 -13.45 8.06 19.11
N ALA A 149 -13.79 7.28 20.13
CA ALA A 149 -12.84 6.75 21.09
C ALA A 149 -11.85 5.82 20.39
N ARG A 150 -10.58 5.90 20.74
CA ARG A 150 -9.48 5.20 20.08
C ARG A 150 -8.96 4.10 20.95
N TYR A 151 -9.02 2.88 20.43
CA TYR A 151 -8.45 1.68 21.02
C TYR A 151 -7.38 1.16 20.06
N ARG A 152 -6.27 0.71 20.59
CA ARG A 152 -5.16 0.17 19.80
C ARG A 152 -4.82 -1.20 20.31
N TYR A 153 -4.68 -2.17 19.41
CA TYR A 153 -4.23 -3.52 19.76
C TYR A 153 -2.89 -3.83 19.10
N GLU A 154 -2.12 -4.72 19.72
CA GLU A 154 -0.84 -5.18 19.19
C GLU A 154 -1.03 -5.88 17.85
N ASN A 155 -0.09 -5.68 16.92
CA ASN A 155 -0.18 -6.19 15.56
C ASN A 155 -0.55 -7.68 15.53
N SER A 156 -1.66 -7.97 14.86
CA SER A 156 -2.21 -9.31 14.68
C SER A 156 -2.43 -10.11 15.98
N ASN A 157 -2.50 -9.45 17.12
CA ASN A 157 -2.77 -10.09 18.43
C ASN A 157 -4.27 -10.14 18.71
N MET A 158 -4.87 -11.29 18.44
CA MET A 158 -6.32 -11.48 18.61
C MET A 158 -6.78 -11.44 20.07
N THR A 159 -5.92 -11.82 21.02
CA THR A 159 -6.24 -11.73 22.44
C THR A 159 -6.33 -10.26 22.88
N ASP A 160 -5.40 -9.42 22.43
CA ASP A 160 -5.45 -7.99 22.73
C ASP A 160 -6.61 -7.31 21.99
N LEU A 161 -6.87 -7.66 20.71
CA LEU A 161 -8.05 -7.18 19.99
C LEU A 161 -9.35 -7.46 20.75
N GLU A 162 -9.51 -8.69 21.27
CA GLU A 162 -10.69 -9.06 22.06
C GLU A 162 -10.79 -8.23 23.33
N GLN A 163 -9.68 -8.00 24.04
CA GLN A 163 -9.65 -7.14 25.24
C GLN A 163 -10.09 -5.70 24.93
N GLN A 164 -9.65 -5.13 23.80
CA GLN A 164 -10.07 -3.79 23.39
C GLN A 164 -11.57 -3.73 23.04
N LEU A 165 -12.12 -4.78 22.42
CA LEU A 165 -13.55 -4.89 22.13
C LEU A 165 -14.40 -5.00 23.40
N ILE A 166 -13.95 -5.81 24.38
CA ILE A 166 -14.60 -5.91 25.70
C ILE A 166 -14.60 -4.54 26.37
N LYS A 167 -13.47 -3.87 26.42
CA LYS A 167 -13.34 -2.53 27.00
C LYS A 167 -14.27 -1.52 26.33
N ALA A 168 -14.37 -1.52 25.01
CA ALA A 168 -15.28 -0.64 24.28
C ALA A 168 -16.75 -0.90 24.65
N ASN A 169 -17.14 -2.18 24.83
CA ASN A 169 -18.47 -2.54 25.29
C ASN A 169 -18.75 -2.09 26.73
N GLU A 170 -17.80 -2.30 27.67
CA GLU A 170 -17.94 -1.87 29.06
C GLU A 170 -18.05 -0.34 29.18
N GLU A 171 -17.40 0.42 28.29
CA GLU A 171 -17.52 1.87 28.19
C GLU A 171 -18.81 2.33 27.46
N GLY A 172 -19.66 1.40 27.02
CA GLY A 172 -20.96 1.70 26.39
C GLY A 172 -20.85 2.31 25.00
N ARG A 173 -19.78 2.00 24.24
CA ARG A 173 -19.62 2.51 22.86
C ARG A 173 -20.71 1.98 21.94
N ARG A 174 -21.37 2.90 21.20
CA ARG A 174 -22.53 2.61 20.36
C ARG A 174 -22.16 1.73 19.16
N PHE A 175 -21.21 2.20 18.31
CA PHE A 175 -20.69 1.47 17.17
C PHE A 175 -19.18 1.22 17.35
N LYS A 176 -18.73 0.08 16.87
CA LYS A 176 -17.31 -0.32 16.90
C LYS A 176 -16.85 -0.59 15.49
N LEU A 177 -15.67 -0.05 15.11
CA LEU A 177 -15.03 -0.32 13.83
C LEU A 177 -13.63 -0.86 14.09
N ILE A 178 -13.39 -2.12 13.72
CA ILE A 178 -12.06 -2.72 13.70
C ILE A 178 -11.39 -2.32 12.39
N VAL A 179 -10.13 -1.84 12.46
CA VAL A 179 -9.39 -1.36 11.29
C VAL A 179 -8.01 -2.02 11.22
N THR A 180 -7.69 -2.59 10.06
CA THR A 180 -6.40 -3.22 9.79
C THR A 180 -5.95 -3.03 8.35
N ASP A 181 -4.62 -2.98 8.13
CA ASP A 181 -4.06 -3.28 6.80
C ASP A 181 -4.33 -4.76 6.49
N GLY A 182 -4.63 -5.10 5.25
CA GLY A 182 -4.71 -6.48 4.79
C GLY A 182 -3.34 -7.10 4.68
N VAL A 183 -2.39 -6.35 4.11
CA VAL A 183 -0.95 -6.66 4.08
C VAL A 183 -0.17 -5.50 4.67
N PHE A 184 0.57 -5.75 5.75
CA PHE A 184 1.41 -4.74 6.41
C PHE A 184 2.62 -4.39 5.54
N SER A 185 2.67 -3.15 5.06
CA SER A 185 3.54 -2.67 3.99
C SER A 185 5.04 -2.81 4.26
N MET A 186 5.46 -2.82 5.53
CA MET A 186 6.87 -2.90 5.90
C MET A 186 7.33 -4.33 6.21
N ASP A 187 6.41 -5.23 6.53
CA ASP A 187 6.69 -6.59 6.97
C ASP A 187 6.25 -7.67 5.98
N GLY A 188 5.31 -7.35 5.10
CA GLY A 188 4.75 -8.29 4.13
C GLY A 188 3.84 -9.37 4.74
N LEU A 189 3.48 -9.21 6.02
CA LEU A 189 2.60 -10.11 6.75
C LEU A 189 1.14 -9.83 6.38
N VAL A 190 0.35 -10.89 6.30
CA VAL A 190 -1.10 -10.84 6.02
C VAL A 190 -1.87 -10.84 7.34
N ALA A 191 -2.83 -9.94 7.47
CA ALA A 191 -3.70 -9.89 8.65
C ALA A 191 -4.54 -11.18 8.80
N PRO A 192 -4.77 -11.66 10.02
CA PRO A 192 -5.61 -12.84 10.30
C PRO A 192 -7.11 -12.48 10.22
N LEU A 193 -7.59 -12.12 9.01
CA LEU A 193 -8.94 -11.58 8.80
C LEU A 193 -10.05 -12.54 9.18
N ASP A 194 -9.83 -13.85 9.05
CA ASP A 194 -10.74 -14.90 9.52
C ASP A 194 -11.06 -14.71 11.01
N LYS A 195 -10.04 -14.59 11.85
CA LYS A 195 -10.17 -14.39 13.29
C LYS A 195 -10.68 -12.99 13.66
N ILE A 196 -10.28 -11.96 12.90
CA ILE A 196 -10.78 -10.60 13.09
C ILE A 196 -12.29 -10.56 12.84
N CYS A 197 -12.77 -11.17 11.75
CA CYS A 197 -14.19 -11.24 11.44
C CYS A 197 -14.98 -12.07 12.49
N ASP A 198 -14.41 -13.15 13.02
CA ASP A 198 -15.03 -13.92 14.10
C ASP A 198 -15.23 -13.09 15.38
N LEU A 199 -14.24 -12.26 15.73
CA LEU A 199 -14.36 -11.32 16.85
C LEU A 199 -15.34 -10.19 16.53
N ALA A 200 -15.36 -9.70 15.31
CA ALA A 200 -16.31 -8.67 14.87
C ALA A 200 -17.76 -9.17 15.01
N ASP A 201 -18.07 -10.37 14.53
CA ASP A 201 -19.39 -11.00 14.69
C ASP A 201 -19.75 -11.16 16.17
N LYS A 202 -18.80 -11.62 17.00
CA LYS A 202 -19.03 -11.85 18.46
C LYS A 202 -19.34 -10.56 19.22
N TYR A 203 -18.75 -9.45 18.84
CA TYR A 203 -18.85 -8.17 19.56
C TYR A 203 -19.68 -7.11 18.83
N ASP A 204 -20.40 -7.47 17.76
CA ASP A 204 -21.20 -6.57 16.93
C ASP A 204 -20.38 -5.34 16.50
N ALA A 205 -19.29 -5.61 15.79
CA ALA A 205 -18.37 -4.61 15.27
C ALA A 205 -18.27 -4.68 13.74
N MET A 206 -18.10 -3.55 13.09
CA MET A 206 -17.76 -3.48 11.67
C MET A 206 -16.27 -3.75 11.47
N VAL A 207 -15.88 -4.17 10.25
CA VAL A 207 -14.49 -4.40 9.85
C VAL A 207 -14.15 -3.53 8.64
N MET A 208 -13.06 -2.78 8.73
CA MET A 208 -12.43 -2.07 7.63
C MET A 208 -11.05 -2.67 7.34
N VAL A 209 -10.77 -2.93 6.05
CA VAL A 209 -9.48 -3.45 5.58
C VAL A 209 -8.90 -2.54 4.51
N ASP A 210 -7.62 -2.17 4.66
CA ASP A 210 -6.83 -1.53 3.61
C ASP A 210 -6.12 -2.59 2.76
N GLU A 211 -6.57 -2.75 1.51
CA GLU A 211 -6.07 -3.72 0.53
C GLU A 211 -4.97 -3.13 -0.39
N CYS A 212 -4.38 -1.99 -0.06
CA CYS A 212 -3.39 -1.30 -0.91
C CYS A 212 -2.17 -2.14 -1.30
N HIS A 213 -1.79 -3.11 -0.47
CA HIS A 213 -0.68 -4.02 -0.73
C HIS A 213 -1.13 -5.46 -1.05
N ALA A 214 -2.41 -5.65 -1.42
CA ALA A 214 -2.97 -6.96 -1.71
C ALA A 214 -3.87 -6.98 -2.96
N ALA A 215 -4.62 -5.90 -3.20
CA ALA A 215 -5.51 -5.77 -4.36
C ALA A 215 -4.79 -6.05 -5.68
N GLY A 216 -5.38 -6.91 -6.49
CA GLY A 216 -4.90 -7.32 -7.80
C GLY A 216 -4.03 -8.59 -7.81
N PHE A 217 -3.46 -9.03 -6.67
CA PHE A 217 -2.51 -10.15 -6.69
C PHE A 217 -2.59 -11.13 -5.51
N ILE A 218 -3.17 -10.76 -4.38
CA ILE A 218 -3.42 -11.70 -3.26
C ILE A 218 -4.77 -12.38 -3.46
N GLY A 219 -4.85 -13.68 -3.18
CA GLY A 219 -6.03 -14.50 -3.40
C GLY A 219 -6.10 -15.11 -4.81
N ALA A 220 -6.94 -16.11 -5.00
CA ALA A 220 -7.03 -16.89 -6.24
C ALA A 220 -7.39 -16.04 -7.47
N THR A 221 -8.24 -15.02 -7.29
CA THR A 221 -8.65 -14.09 -8.35
C THR A 221 -8.09 -12.67 -8.17
N GLY A 222 -7.24 -12.46 -7.16
CA GLY A 222 -6.61 -11.18 -6.87
C GLY A 222 -7.49 -10.20 -6.10
N LYS A 223 -8.56 -10.68 -5.45
CA LYS A 223 -9.48 -9.84 -4.65
C LYS A 223 -8.94 -9.47 -3.28
N GLY A 224 -7.68 -9.79 -3.02
CA GLY A 224 -6.99 -9.37 -1.80
C GLY A 224 -7.05 -10.39 -0.67
N THR A 225 -6.76 -9.88 0.52
CA THR A 225 -6.60 -10.71 1.72
C THR A 225 -7.92 -11.32 2.19
N MET A 226 -9.04 -10.70 1.91
CA MET A 226 -10.37 -11.26 2.20
C MET A 226 -10.62 -12.57 1.46
N GLU A 227 -10.23 -12.63 0.17
CA GLU A 227 -10.32 -13.85 -0.63
C GLU A 227 -9.36 -14.91 -0.09
N ALA A 228 -8.11 -14.52 0.17
CA ALA A 228 -7.08 -15.43 0.69
C ALA A 228 -7.44 -16.04 2.06
N LYS A 229 -8.18 -15.31 2.89
CA LYS A 229 -8.62 -15.76 4.23
C LYS A 229 -10.05 -16.32 4.24
N GLY A 230 -10.73 -16.42 3.10
CA GLY A 230 -12.07 -17.00 2.99
C GLY A 230 -13.17 -16.19 3.67
N VAL A 231 -13.00 -14.86 3.77
CA VAL A 231 -13.95 -13.97 4.47
C VAL A 231 -14.61 -12.94 3.54
N MET A 232 -14.69 -13.24 2.25
CA MET A 232 -15.44 -12.42 1.30
C MET A 232 -16.87 -12.19 1.79
N GLY A 233 -17.31 -10.92 1.78
CA GLY A 233 -18.64 -10.52 2.25
C GLY A 233 -18.79 -10.34 3.78
N ARG A 234 -17.71 -10.56 4.57
CA ARG A 234 -17.69 -10.31 6.03
C ARG A 234 -16.94 -9.03 6.41
N VAL A 235 -16.36 -8.34 5.44
CA VAL A 235 -15.70 -7.03 5.62
C VAL A 235 -16.64 -5.95 5.14
N ASP A 236 -16.88 -4.94 5.96
CA ASP A 236 -17.87 -3.88 5.69
C ASP A 236 -17.31 -2.77 4.81
N ILE A 237 -16.03 -2.41 5.00
CA ILE A 237 -15.37 -1.30 4.29
C ILE A 237 -14.02 -1.79 3.78
N ILE A 238 -13.80 -1.61 2.49
CA ILE A 238 -12.54 -1.94 1.83
C ILE A 238 -11.98 -0.66 1.24
N THR A 239 -10.74 -0.34 1.56
CA THR A 239 -10.00 0.72 0.88
C THR A 239 -8.88 0.14 0.04
N GLY A 240 -8.50 0.84 -1.01
CA GLY A 240 -7.43 0.39 -1.88
C GLY A 240 -6.85 1.51 -2.72
N THR A 241 -5.83 1.17 -3.51
CA THR A 241 -5.08 2.12 -4.34
C THR A 241 -4.97 1.68 -5.79
N LEU A 242 -5.05 2.65 -6.69
CA LEU A 242 -4.71 2.48 -8.11
C LEU A 242 -3.20 2.76 -8.37
N GLY A 243 -2.48 3.19 -7.32
CA GLY A 243 -1.07 3.60 -7.41
C GLY A 243 -0.04 2.49 -7.17
N LYS A 244 -0.45 1.21 -7.16
CA LYS A 244 0.45 0.06 -6.96
C LYS A 244 0.17 -1.03 -8.00
N ALA A 245 -0.23 -2.23 -7.59
CA ALA A 245 -0.53 -3.33 -8.50
C ALA A 245 -1.59 -2.98 -9.56
N LEU A 246 -2.55 -2.14 -9.21
CA LEU A 246 -3.63 -1.71 -10.09
C LEU A 246 -3.22 -0.55 -11.03
N GLY A 247 -2.09 -0.66 -11.70
CA GLY A 247 -1.62 0.26 -12.73
C GLY A 247 -0.50 1.21 -12.32
N GLY A 248 -0.29 1.46 -11.04
CA GLY A 248 0.88 2.18 -10.52
C GLY A 248 0.88 3.70 -10.69
N ALA A 249 -0.21 4.32 -11.13
CA ALA A 249 -0.27 5.77 -11.29
C ALA A 249 -0.65 6.48 -9.97
N MET A 250 -1.88 6.86 -9.81
CA MET A 250 -2.43 7.45 -8.59
C MET A 250 -3.92 7.13 -8.49
N GLY A 251 -4.53 7.46 -7.37
CA GLY A 251 -5.91 7.21 -7.09
C GLY A 251 -6.11 6.27 -5.92
N GLY A 252 -7.20 6.48 -5.21
CA GLY A 252 -7.66 5.62 -4.15
C GLY A 252 -9.16 5.37 -4.27
N TYR A 253 -9.64 4.39 -3.55
CA TYR A 253 -11.07 4.09 -3.50
C TYR A 253 -11.46 3.54 -2.13
N THR A 254 -12.74 3.73 -1.82
CA THR A 254 -13.44 3.00 -0.75
C THR A 254 -14.63 2.29 -1.39
N THR A 255 -14.80 1.01 -1.12
CA THR A 255 -15.93 0.22 -1.59
C THR A 255 -16.62 -0.48 -0.42
N ALA A 256 -17.95 -0.46 -0.41
CA ALA A 256 -18.76 -0.87 0.75
C ALA A 256 -20.25 -1.05 0.39
N LYS A 257 -21.09 -1.13 1.42
CA LYS A 257 -22.54 -0.99 1.30
C LYS A 257 -22.92 0.41 0.81
N LYS A 258 -24.04 0.51 0.09
CA LYS A 258 -24.49 1.74 -0.56
C LYS A 258 -24.64 2.90 0.42
N GLU A 259 -25.21 2.68 1.59
CA GLU A 259 -25.44 3.73 2.59
C GLU A 259 -24.13 4.33 3.12
N ILE A 260 -23.09 3.51 3.26
CA ILE A 260 -21.75 3.96 3.65
C ILE A 260 -21.19 4.88 2.55
N ILE A 261 -21.21 4.40 1.29
CA ILE A 261 -20.64 5.15 0.17
C ILE A 261 -21.40 6.45 -0.09
N GLU A 262 -22.73 6.44 -0.02
CA GLU A 262 -23.53 7.66 -0.17
C GLU A 262 -23.23 8.68 0.93
N LEU A 263 -23.08 8.23 2.19
CA LEU A 263 -22.72 9.14 3.28
C LEU A 263 -21.30 9.73 3.09
N LEU A 264 -20.34 8.92 2.61
CA LEU A 264 -19.01 9.40 2.27
C LEU A 264 -19.04 10.46 1.15
N ARG A 265 -19.88 10.28 0.11
CA ARG A 265 -20.08 11.28 -0.95
C ARG A 265 -20.59 12.62 -0.40
N GLN A 266 -21.39 12.59 0.66
CA GLN A 266 -21.96 13.80 1.26
C GLN A 266 -21.02 14.49 2.25
N ARG A 267 -20.11 13.75 2.92
CA ARG A 267 -19.38 14.27 4.10
C ARG A 267 -17.87 14.07 4.06
N SER A 268 -17.34 13.18 3.23
CA SER A 268 -15.90 12.90 3.18
C SER A 268 -15.15 14.11 2.62
N ARG A 269 -14.42 14.83 3.49
CA ARG A 269 -13.72 16.06 3.12
C ARG A 269 -12.70 15.88 1.99
N PRO A 270 -11.86 14.81 1.96
CA PRO A 270 -10.96 14.58 0.84
C PRO A 270 -11.70 14.43 -0.50
N TYR A 271 -12.90 13.86 -0.51
CA TYR A 271 -13.72 13.76 -1.71
C TYR A 271 -14.36 15.08 -2.12
N LEU A 272 -14.88 15.84 -1.13
CA LEU A 272 -15.60 17.07 -1.39
C LEU A 272 -14.68 18.23 -1.84
N PHE A 273 -13.40 18.21 -1.44
CA PHE A 273 -12.51 19.37 -1.60
C PHE A 273 -11.27 19.09 -2.45
N SER A 274 -11.01 17.85 -2.89
CA SER A 274 -9.95 17.53 -3.83
C SER A 274 -10.49 17.33 -5.24
N ASN A 275 -9.70 17.71 -6.25
CA ASN A 275 -10.04 17.46 -7.65
C ASN A 275 -10.24 15.97 -7.93
N SER A 276 -11.12 15.70 -8.88
CA SER A 276 -11.37 14.35 -9.40
C SER A 276 -10.13 13.76 -10.05
N LEU A 277 -10.06 12.43 -10.11
CA LEU A 277 -9.05 11.75 -10.91
C LEU A 277 -9.10 12.18 -12.37
N ALA A 278 -7.92 12.35 -12.96
CA ALA A 278 -7.81 12.68 -14.39
C ALA A 278 -8.34 11.53 -15.26
N PRO A 279 -8.99 11.85 -16.40
CA PRO A 279 -9.56 10.85 -17.31
C PRO A 279 -8.58 9.76 -17.72
N SER A 280 -7.32 10.11 -18.00
CA SER A 280 -6.27 9.16 -18.37
C SER A 280 -6.00 8.10 -17.29
N ILE A 281 -6.08 8.47 -16.01
CA ILE A 281 -5.92 7.53 -14.89
C ILE A 281 -7.13 6.60 -14.84
N VAL A 282 -8.33 7.15 -15.01
CA VAL A 282 -9.57 6.37 -14.96
C VAL A 282 -9.64 5.35 -16.08
N GLY A 283 -9.35 5.77 -17.33
CA GLY A 283 -9.32 4.88 -18.48
C GLY A 283 -8.25 3.78 -18.36
N ALA A 284 -7.05 4.14 -17.92
CA ALA A 284 -5.99 3.16 -17.62
C ALA A 284 -6.42 2.16 -16.56
N SER A 285 -7.07 2.62 -15.48
CA SER A 285 -7.52 1.74 -14.39
C SER A 285 -8.60 0.76 -14.83
N LEU A 286 -9.56 1.19 -15.68
CA LEU A 286 -10.54 0.29 -16.28
C LEU A 286 -9.86 -0.83 -17.07
N LYS A 287 -8.84 -0.50 -17.88
CA LYS A 287 -8.06 -1.49 -18.62
C LYS A 287 -7.31 -2.46 -17.69
N VAL A 288 -6.79 -1.99 -16.56
CA VAL A 288 -6.14 -2.87 -15.57
C VAL A 288 -7.11 -3.93 -15.05
N PHE A 289 -8.34 -3.56 -14.68
CA PHE A 289 -9.34 -4.54 -14.23
C PHE A 289 -9.70 -5.54 -15.34
N GLU A 290 -9.81 -5.12 -16.60
CA GLU A 290 -10.01 -6.03 -17.73
C GLU A 290 -8.86 -7.05 -17.86
N LEU A 291 -7.60 -6.60 -17.71
CA LEU A 291 -6.43 -7.49 -17.76
C LEU A 291 -6.43 -8.50 -16.60
N LEU A 292 -6.81 -8.08 -15.39
CA LEU A 292 -6.86 -8.96 -14.21
C LEU A 292 -7.93 -10.05 -14.32
N GLU A 293 -9.04 -9.77 -15.01
CA GLU A 293 -10.13 -10.73 -15.22
C GLU A 293 -9.84 -11.73 -16.33
N LYS A 294 -8.90 -11.41 -17.23
CA LYS A 294 -8.59 -12.23 -18.39
C LYS A 294 -7.93 -13.57 -18.02
N ASP A 295 -6.93 -13.54 -17.13
CA ASP A 295 -6.19 -14.73 -16.69
C ASP A 295 -5.44 -14.48 -15.36
N THR A 296 -4.75 -15.52 -14.86
CA THR A 296 -3.97 -15.46 -13.62
C THR A 296 -2.46 -15.30 -13.83
N ASN A 297 -1.99 -15.27 -15.08
CA ASN A 297 -0.58 -15.38 -15.44
C ASN A 297 0.34 -14.42 -14.67
N LEU A 298 -0.06 -13.15 -14.51
CA LEU A 298 0.74 -12.17 -13.76
C LEU A 298 0.82 -12.50 -12.27
N ARG A 299 -0.27 -12.99 -11.68
CA ARG A 299 -0.29 -13.40 -10.26
C ARG A 299 0.55 -14.63 -10.04
N ASP A 300 0.42 -15.64 -10.91
CA ASP A 300 1.18 -16.89 -10.85
C ASP A 300 2.68 -16.64 -11.00
N GLN A 301 3.05 -15.75 -11.93
CA GLN A 301 4.45 -15.33 -12.11
C GLN A 301 4.98 -14.57 -10.88
N LEU A 302 4.18 -13.67 -10.29
CA LEU A 302 4.57 -12.95 -9.09
C LEU A 302 4.78 -13.90 -7.90
N GLU A 303 3.89 -14.86 -7.71
CA GLU A 303 4.01 -15.87 -6.66
C GLU A 303 5.26 -16.71 -6.86
N TRP A 304 5.51 -17.20 -8.08
CA TRP A 304 6.72 -17.94 -8.40
C TRP A 304 7.98 -17.12 -8.13
N ASN A 305 8.04 -15.88 -8.61
CA ASN A 305 9.15 -14.96 -8.40
C ASN A 305 9.43 -14.74 -6.91
N THR A 306 8.37 -14.55 -6.13
CA THR A 306 8.46 -14.33 -4.68
C THR A 306 9.03 -15.53 -3.96
N ASN A 307 8.50 -16.73 -4.24
CA ASN A 307 8.95 -17.98 -3.64
C ASN A 307 10.38 -18.30 -4.02
N TYR A 308 10.75 -18.10 -5.30
CA TYR A 308 12.10 -18.29 -5.79
C TYR A 308 13.11 -17.38 -5.07
N PHE A 309 12.81 -16.09 -4.99
CA PHE A 309 13.67 -15.11 -4.35
C PHE A 309 13.82 -15.39 -2.83
N LYS A 310 12.73 -15.64 -2.12
CA LYS A 310 12.78 -16.00 -0.69
C LYS A 310 13.64 -17.24 -0.42
N LYS A 311 13.49 -18.28 -1.24
CA LYS A 311 14.31 -19.50 -1.14
C LYS A 311 15.79 -19.19 -1.32
N GLY A 312 16.14 -18.38 -2.33
CA GLY A 312 17.53 -17.98 -2.59
C GLY A 312 18.14 -17.18 -1.45
N MET A 313 17.40 -16.19 -0.93
CA MET A 313 17.86 -15.35 0.18
C MET A 313 18.06 -16.15 1.48
N LYS A 314 17.14 -17.05 1.81
CA LYS A 314 17.31 -17.96 2.96
C LYS A 314 18.51 -18.88 2.80
N ALA A 315 18.71 -19.45 1.61
CA ALA A 315 19.86 -20.30 1.32
C ALA A 315 21.20 -19.56 1.41
N ALA A 316 21.22 -18.26 1.09
CA ALA A 316 22.38 -17.38 1.26
C ALA A 316 22.63 -16.98 2.74
N GLY A 317 21.73 -17.29 3.65
CA GLY A 317 21.88 -17.01 5.09
C GLY A 317 21.29 -15.68 5.57
N PHE A 318 20.49 -14.98 4.75
CA PHE A 318 19.83 -13.75 5.17
C PHE A 318 18.66 -14.02 6.11
N ASP A 319 18.54 -13.16 7.13
CA ASP A 319 17.35 -13.07 7.96
C ASP A 319 16.28 -12.26 7.21
N ILE A 320 15.19 -12.94 6.81
CA ILE A 320 14.04 -12.34 6.13
C ILE A 320 12.76 -12.58 6.91
N ILE A 321 11.86 -11.60 6.89
CA ILE A 321 10.49 -11.84 7.35
C ILE A 321 9.76 -12.67 6.28
N ASP A 322 9.33 -13.87 6.65
CA ASP A 322 8.68 -14.82 5.75
C ASP A 322 7.15 -14.65 5.79
N GLY A 323 6.67 -13.58 5.19
CA GLY A 323 5.24 -13.33 5.02
C GLY A 323 4.67 -13.98 3.75
N ASP A 324 3.34 -13.94 3.57
CA ASP A 324 2.64 -14.53 2.43
C ASP A 324 2.44 -13.55 1.26
N SER A 325 3.20 -12.44 1.23
CA SER A 325 3.11 -11.43 0.17
C SER A 325 4.39 -11.31 -0.65
N ALA A 326 4.33 -10.52 -1.73
CA ALA A 326 5.47 -10.20 -2.59
C ALA A 326 6.45 -9.16 -1.99
N ILE A 327 6.28 -8.82 -0.73
CA ILE A 327 7.17 -7.97 0.06
C ILE A 327 8.12 -8.86 0.84
N VAL A 328 9.42 -8.70 0.63
CA VAL A 328 10.46 -9.50 1.30
C VAL A 328 11.40 -8.57 2.06
N PRO A 329 11.17 -8.34 3.35
CA PRO A 329 12.07 -7.56 4.19
C PRO A 329 13.33 -8.36 4.52
N VAL A 330 14.50 -7.85 4.13
CA VAL A 330 15.82 -8.35 4.52
C VAL A 330 16.26 -7.57 5.75
N MET A 331 16.29 -8.23 6.91
CA MET A 331 16.50 -7.60 8.20
C MET A 331 17.99 -7.26 8.40
N LEU A 332 18.27 -6.01 8.76
CA LEU A 332 19.62 -5.50 8.99
C LEU A 332 19.76 -4.83 10.36
N TYR A 333 18.63 -4.47 10.97
CA TYR A 333 18.52 -3.89 12.32
C TYR A 333 19.14 -2.50 12.49
N ASP A 334 20.31 -2.23 11.88
CA ASP A 334 21.03 -0.96 11.95
C ASP A 334 20.75 -0.07 10.72
N ALA A 335 20.44 1.21 10.96
CA ALA A 335 20.05 2.17 9.91
C ALA A 335 21.22 2.50 8.95
N LYS A 336 22.44 2.64 9.48
CA LYS A 336 23.62 2.95 8.66
C LYS A 336 24.01 1.75 7.80
N LEU A 337 23.90 0.55 8.35
CA LEU A 337 24.13 -0.70 7.63
C LEU A 337 23.13 -0.84 6.48
N ALA A 338 21.83 -0.59 6.73
CA ALA A 338 20.80 -0.65 5.69
C ALA A 338 21.06 0.34 4.54
N GLN A 339 21.47 1.57 4.85
CA GLN A 339 21.85 2.55 3.82
C GLN A 339 23.12 2.15 3.07
N THR A 340 24.15 1.69 3.78
CA THR A 340 25.41 1.25 3.18
C THR A 340 25.16 0.10 2.22
N MET A 341 24.44 -0.92 2.68
CA MET A 341 24.11 -2.09 1.85
C MET A 341 23.27 -1.70 0.61
N ALA A 342 22.29 -0.82 0.75
CA ALA A 342 21.51 -0.33 -0.39
C ALA A 342 22.36 0.44 -1.41
N ASN A 343 23.37 1.19 -0.96
CA ASN A 343 24.28 1.89 -1.85
C ASN A 343 25.28 0.95 -2.55
N GLU A 344 25.80 -0.06 -1.86
CA GLU A 344 26.66 -1.07 -2.47
C GLU A 344 25.91 -1.94 -3.48
N LEU A 345 24.65 -2.32 -3.18
CA LEU A 345 23.77 -3.02 -4.12
C LEU A 345 23.47 -2.20 -5.37
N LEU A 346 23.31 -0.88 -5.24
CA LEU A 346 23.14 0.00 -6.40
C LEU A 346 24.35 -0.07 -7.35
N LYS A 347 25.58 -0.08 -6.82
CA LYS A 347 26.82 -0.24 -7.63
C LYS A 347 26.88 -1.59 -8.35
N LYS A 348 26.14 -2.61 -7.86
CA LYS A 348 25.96 -3.91 -8.51
C LYS A 348 24.78 -3.95 -9.48
N GLY A 349 24.14 -2.80 -9.72
CA GLY A 349 22.98 -2.68 -10.61
C GLY A 349 21.66 -3.17 -9.97
N ILE A 350 21.56 -3.19 -8.63
CA ILE A 350 20.35 -3.54 -7.90
C ILE A 350 19.81 -2.29 -7.17
N TYR A 351 18.66 -1.81 -7.60
CA TYR A 351 18.03 -0.63 -7.02
C TYR A 351 17.10 -1.04 -5.87
N VAL A 352 17.57 -0.83 -4.66
CA VAL A 352 16.86 -1.03 -3.39
C VAL A 352 17.08 0.16 -2.46
N ILE A 353 16.22 0.30 -1.45
CA ILE A 353 16.29 1.38 -0.44
C ILE A 353 16.28 0.74 0.96
N GLY A 354 17.12 1.28 1.85
CA GLY A 354 17.06 0.97 3.28
C GLY A 354 15.91 1.70 3.96
N PHE A 355 15.14 0.97 4.76
CA PHE A 355 14.07 1.51 5.60
C PHE A 355 14.49 1.51 7.06
N PHE A 356 14.33 2.66 7.73
CA PHE A 356 14.73 2.90 9.11
C PHE A 356 13.77 3.91 9.76
N PHE A 357 13.98 4.20 11.03
CA PHE A 357 13.15 5.16 11.77
C PHE A 357 13.05 6.51 11.04
N PRO A 358 11.87 7.18 10.98
CA PRO A 358 10.61 6.82 11.66
C PRO A 358 9.69 5.89 10.83
N VAL A 359 10.11 5.39 9.66
CA VAL A 359 9.29 4.55 8.77
C VAL A 359 9.09 3.15 9.37
N VAL A 360 10.12 2.62 10.03
CA VAL A 360 10.06 1.40 10.83
C VAL A 360 10.59 1.70 12.23
N PRO A 361 10.26 0.91 13.26
CA PRO A 361 10.76 1.11 14.62
C PRO A 361 12.30 1.13 14.67
N LYS A 362 12.87 1.77 15.71
CA LYS A 362 14.30 1.72 15.98
C LYS A 362 14.74 0.25 16.11
N GLU A 363 15.97 -0.05 15.69
CA GLU A 363 16.55 -1.40 15.71
C GLU A 363 15.77 -2.43 14.86
N LYS A 364 14.94 -1.96 13.91
CA LYS A 364 14.21 -2.79 12.93
C LYS A 364 14.49 -2.35 11.49
N ALA A 365 15.65 -1.72 11.26
CA ALA A 365 16.05 -1.31 9.93
C ALA A 365 16.19 -2.52 9.00
N ARG A 366 15.82 -2.32 7.73
CA ARG A 366 15.75 -3.38 6.71
C ARG A 366 15.92 -2.83 5.32
N ILE A 367 16.24 -3.68 4.37
CA ILE A 367 15.95 -3.44 2.95
C ILE A 367 14.63 -4.16 2.64
N ARG A 368 13.61 -3.41 2.21
CA ARG A 368 12.34 -3.98 1.77
C ARG A 368 12.40 -4.25 0.28
N VAL A 369 12.54 -5.51 -0.09
CA VAL A 369 12.52 -5.96 -1.48
C VAL A 369 11.08 -6.13 -1.94
N GLN A 370 10.73 -5.54 -3.08
CA GLN A 370 9.43 -5.67 -3.74
C GLN A 370 9.58 -6.51 -5.00
N LEU A 371 8.94 -7.67 -5.02
CA LEU A 371 8.93 -8.53 -6.21
C LEU A 371 7.86 -8.03 -7.20
N SER A 372 8.09 -8.30 -8.48
CA SER A 372 7.17 -7.98 -9.57
C SER A 372 7.04 -9.17 -10.51
N ALA A 373 5.86 -9.33 -11.11
CA ALA A 373 5.65 -10.29 -12.20
C ALA A 373 6.57 -10.02 -13.42
N ALA A 374 7.01 -8.76 -13.55
CA ALA A 374 7.93 -8.38 -14.62
C ALA A 374 9.40 -8.79 -14.38
N HIS A 375 9.77 -9.28 -13.19
CA HIS A 375 11.10 -9.83 -12.97
C HIS A 375 11.24 -11.20 -13.66
N THR A 376 12.35 -11.40 -14.38
CA THR A 376 12.72 -12.70 -14.94
C THR A 376 13.55 -13.49 -13.94
N LYS A 377 13.73 -14.79 -14.20
CA LYS A 377 14.61 -15.63 -13.37
C LYS A 377 16.04 -15.08 -13.30
N GLU A 378 16.56 -14.57 -14.42
CA GLU A 378 17.90 -13.97 -14.52
C GLU A 378 18.01 -12.71 -13.64
N HIS A 379 16.95 -11.90 -13.57
CA HIS A 379 16.89 -10.75 -12.66
C HIS A 379 16.98 -11.18 -11.20
N LEU A 380 16.25 -12.24 -10.83
CA LEU A 380 16.26 -12.77 -9.47
C LEU A 380 17.61 -13.38 -9.11
N ASP A 381 18.22 -14.18 -10.02
CA ASP A 381 19.55 -14.77 -9.84
C ASP A 381 20.61 -13.67 -9.63
N LYS A 382 20.59 -12.63 -10.47
CA LYS A 382 21.49 -11.49 -10.35
C LYS A 382 21.30 -10.75 -9.02
N ALA A 383 20.06 -10.55 -8.59
CA ALA A 383 19.77 -9.90 -7.31
C ALA A 383 20.27 -10.74 -6.13
N ILE A 384 19.97 -12.04 -6.08
CA ILE A 384 20.42 -12.96 -5.03
C ILE A 384 21.95 -12.97 -4.95
N ALA A 385 22.65 -13.07 -6.10
CA ALA A 385 24.10 -13.06 -6.15
C ALA A 385 24.69 -11.74 -5.63
N ALA A 386 24.11 -10.58 -6.03
CA ALA A 386 24.54 -9.27 -5.56
C ALA A 386 24.32 -9.09 -4.05
N PHE A 387 23.16 -9.50 -3.54
CA PHE A 387 22.87 -9.50 -2.11
C PHE A 387 23.86 -10.38 -1.34
N THR A 388 24.17 -11.57 -1.83
CA THR A 388 25.14 -12.48 -1.22
C THR A 388 26.52 -11.87 -1.15
N GLU A 389 27.05 -11.36 -2.27
CA GLU A 389 28.38 -10.73 -2.32
C GLU A 389 28.46 -9.54 -1.37
N VAL A 390 27.49 -8.62 -1.42
CA VAL A 390 27.48 -7.42 -0.55
C VAL A 390 27.25 -7.81 0.91
N GLY A 391 26.40 -8.81 1.17
CA GLY A 391 26.14 -9.31 2.52
C GLY A 391 27.37 -9.89 3.19
N GLN A 392 28.20 -10.66 2.45
CA GLN A 392 29.48 -11.16 2.93
C GLN A 392 30.49 -10.05 3.12
N GLN A 393 30.59 -9.11 2.17
CA GLN A 393 31.49 -7.94 2.28
C GLN A 393 31.21 -7.12 3.53
N LEU A 394 29.93 -6.93 3.87
CA LEU A 394 29.49 -6.16 5.05
C LEU A 394 29.33 -7.01 6.31
N LYS A 395 29.65 -8.31 6.26
CA LYS A 395 29.53 -9.27 7.37
C LYS A 395 28.10 -9.40 7.93
N VAL A 396 27.11 -9.26 7.06
CA VAL A 396 25.70 -9.50 7.37
C VAL A 396 25.42 -11.01 7.37
N ILE A 397 26.08 -11.71 6.47
CA ILE A 397 26.08 -13.19 6.35
C ILE A 397 27.52 -13.70 6.31
N ASN A 398 27.71 -15.01 6.52
CA ASN A 398 29.02 -15.70 6.50
C ASN A 398 29.54 -15.94 5.07
#